data_fcac0c2ba659c0ead4c28ad3bff9f514
#
_entry.id   fcac0c2ba659c0ead4c28ad3bff9f514
#
_cell.length_a   1.000
_cell.length_b   1.000
_cell.length_c   1.000
_cell.angle_alpha   90.00
_cell.angle_beta   90.00
_cell.angle_gamma   90.00
#
_symmetry.space_group_name_H-M   'P 1'
#
loop_
_entity.id
_entity.type
_entity.pdbx_description
1 polymer ?
#
loop_
_entity_poly.entity_id
_entity_poly.type
_entity_poly.pdbx_seq_one_letter_code
_entity_poly.pdbx_strand_id
1 'polypeptide(L)'
;MVFQKAYFHKISVNYVALFFGMILGLVPLLNNLVEDFQSEVFMELIVAPLLFFEGQNTQLYYVKRFWKSIVGLTVVMIVIIELVAGFSLYYLTGMNMAFCFLLAAIATPTDATAGESVTHGLKVPRKVVYYLRNESLFNDASGLVLLAMMVSWYVNKNLVIIKSISQLFIAVIGGIALGIISSLLLAMIRQRTMQSSSLEDSSFSLNTPVQIAYLMTPFLLYFLAEEIHVSGVITVVVAGLVHNAEHQRSKLTNPQMVFVGNQLSNIFTDVLNGSVFVILGLVLVRLLEEDIFNSQTIMAILVGILLYVINILIRYLYTFLTEFRHNQKKAWTFSLGGVHGAVTFALAYTLTEETIKLSDIHFALLASSTLIILSMVVPTIVFRFLLPKKVADLDQIKEMRKVRKDMVEYAMLELDKIYLPEALRRQLLYDLKAQLDEVSMKDFLKEMNTTVRRPDLKPHDREFRDEVYRYAFRLERNYLGQIAQSEQKYREGFLKLYRETLMAEILFLGTKED
;
A
#
# COMPACT_ATOMS: atom_id res chain seq x y z
N MET A 1 6.70 12.72 0.73
CA MET A 1 6.16 12.51 -0.64
C MET A 1 6.53 13.62 -1.61
N VAL A 2 6.10 14.87 -1.42
CA VAL A 2 6.41 15.97 -2.36
C VAL A 2 7.90 16.17 -2.52
N PHE A 3 8.66 16.26 -1.43
CA PHE A 3 10.11 16.41 -1.42
C PHE A 3 10.83 15.24 -2.09
N GLN A 4 10.38 14.00 -1.87
CA GLN A 4 10.92 12.79 -2.53
C GLN A 4 10.67 12.83 -4.04
N LYS A 5 9.46 13.18 -4.49
CA LYS A 5 9.15 13.31 -5.93
C LYS A 5 9.96 14.42 -6.60
N ALA A 6 10.24 15.52 -5.89
CA ALA A 6 10.99 16.64 -6.43
C ALA A 6 12.50 16.37 -6.54
N TYR A 7 13.11 15.72 -5.53
CA TYR A 7 14.57 15.63 -5.41
C TYR A 7 15.12 14.20 -5.47
N PHE A 8 14.32 13.18 -5.11
CA PHE A 8 14.79 11.79 -4.95
C PHE A 8 13.98 10.77 -5.75
N HIS A 9 13.70 11.03 -7.03
CA HIS A 9 12.90 10.14 -7.90
C HIS A 9 13.35 8.66 -7.94
N LYS A 10 14.61 8.38 -7.56
CA LYS A 10 15.21 7.04 -7.60
C LYS A 10 15.09 6.28 -6.29
N ILE A 11 14.65 6.93 -5.21
CA ILE A 11 14.57 6.35 -3.87
C ILE A 11 13.09 6.18 -3.51
N SER A 12 12.73 5.02 -2.96
CA SER A 12 11.36 4.78 -2.48
C SER A 12 11.00 5.75 -1.35
N VAL A 13 9.72 6.14 -1.28
CA VAL A 13 9.16 7.00 -0.23
C VAL A 13 9.44 6.43 1.15
N ASN A 14 9.36 5.11 1.31
CA ASN A 14 9.54 4.43 2.60
C ASN A 14 10.95 4.62 3.17
N TYR A 15 12.00 4.62 2.33
CA TYR A 15 13.36 4.92 2.79
C TYR A 15 13.53 6.36 3.26
N VAL A 16 12.89 7.31 2.54
CA VAL A 16 12.91 8.73 2.93
C VAL A 16 12.15 8.93 4.24
N ALA A 17 11.02 8.24 4.41
CA ALA A 17 10.24 8.26 5.64
C ALA A 17 11.03 7.68 6.83
N LEU A 18 11.68 6.52 6.64
CA LEU A 18 12.55 5.90 7.63
C LEU A 18 13.68 6.85 8.07
N PHE A 19 14.39 7.43 7.09
CA PHE A 19 15.49 8.36 7.37
C PHE A 19 14.98 9.64 8.08
N PHE A 20 13.83 10.15 7.69
CA PHE A 20 13.20 11.28 8.37
C PHE A 20 12.83 10.93 9.82
N GLY A 21 12.29 9.74 10.07
CA GLY A 21 12.03 9.23 11.42
C GLY A 21 13.31 9.13 12.26
N MET A 22 14.41 8.66 11.68
CA MET A 22 15.72 8.62 12.36
C MET A 22 16.21 10.03 12.74
N ILE A 23 16.04 11.02 11.84
CA ILE A 23 16.39 12.42 12.16
C ILE A 23 15.53 12.95 13.30
N LEU A 24 14.22 12.66 13.31
CA LEU A 24 13.33 13.06 14.40
C LEU A 24 13.76 12.44 15.74
N GLY A 25 14.18 11.17 15.73
CA GLY A 25 14.70 10.48 16.92
C GLY A 25 15.97 11.10 17.47
N LEU A 26 16.88 11.56 16.59
CA LEU A 26 18.14 12.21 16.97
C LEU A 26 17.98 13.62 17.58
N VAL A 27 16.82 14.27 17.42
CA VAL A 27 16.55 15.60 17.97
C VAL A 27 15.83 15.46 19.31
N PRO A 28 16.47 15.69 20.48
CA PRO A 28 15.90 15.44 21.80
C PRO A 28 14.58 16.15 22.04
N LEU A 29 14.43 17.38 21.53
CA LEU A 29 13.18 18.16 21.65
C LEU A 29 12.00 17.45 20.99
N LEU A 30 12.20 16.85 19.81
CA LEU A 30 11.15 16.17 19.05
C LEU A 30 10.93 14.76 19.57
N ASN A 31 12.01 14.09 20.00
CA ASN A 31 11.94 12.77 20.59
C ASN A 31 11.10 12.74 21.88
N ASN A 32 11.26 13.76 22.73
CA ASN A 32 10.51 13.90 23.99
C ASN A 32 9.02 14.30 23.78
N LEU A 33 8.65 14.82 22.61
CA LEU A 33 7.25 15.14 22.27
C LEU A 33 6.46 13.92 21.83
N VAL A 34 7.14 12.85 21.42
CA VAL A 34 6.49 11.60 21.00
C VAL A 34 6.37 10.72 22.23
N GLU A 35 5.15 10.48 22.67
CA GLU A 35 4.82 9.55 23.75
C GLU A 35 5.32 8.13 23.46
N ASP A 36 5.30 7.28 24.48
CA ASP A 36 5.68 5.89 24.33
C ASP A 36 4.78 5.20 23.31
N PHE A 37 5.42 4.36 22.50
CA PHE A 37 4.74 3.61 21.46
C PHE A 37 3.79 2.59 22.09
N GLN A 38 2.52 2.64 21.71
CA GLN A 38 1.50 1.68 22.09
C GLN A 38 1.20 0.74 20.92
N SER A 39 1.49 -0.56 21.10
CA SER A 39 1.36 -1.53 20.02
C SER A 39 -0.09 -1.75 19.61
N GLU A 40 -1.04 -1.76 20.56
CA GLU A 40 -2.47 -1.91 20.28
C GLU A 40 -2.99 -0.78 19.37
N VAL A 41 -2.68 0.48 19.75
CA VAL A 41 -3.05 1.66 18.95
C VAL A 41 -2.43 1.61 17.55
N PHE A 42 -1.19 1.14 17.45
CA PHE A 42 -0.51 0.98 16.16
C PHE A 42 -1.18 -0.10 15.30
N MET A 43 -1.53 -1.23 15.89
CA MET A 43 -2.21 -2.32 15.19
C MET A 43 -3.59 -1.88 14.70
N GLU A 44 -4.35 -1.19 15.54
CA GLU A 44 -5.70 -0.74 15.20
C GLU A 44 -5.70 0.40 14.17
N LEU A 45 -4.90 1.46 14.40
CA LEU A 45 -4.97 2.68 13.59
C LEU A 45 -4.12 2.62 12.31
N ILE A 46 -3.11 1.76 12.25
CA ILE A 46 -2.19 1.72 11.11
C ILE A 46 -2.24 0.36 10.41
N VAL A 47 -2.01 -0.73 11.11
CA VAL A 47 -1.86 -2.05 10.49
C VAL A 47 -3.19 -2.57 9.97
N ALA A 48 -4.26 -2.46 10.76
CA ALA A 48 -5.58 -2.96 10.36
C ALA A 48 -6.12 -2.31 9.07
N PRO A 49 -6.11 -0.97 8.89
CA PRO A 49 -6.51 -0.39 7.62
C PRO A 49 -5.56 -0.71 6.47
N LEU A 50 -4.25 -0.83 6.70
CA LEU A 50 -3.32 -1.26 5.66
C LEU A 50 -3.69 -2.64 5.13
N LEU A 51 -3.89 -3.61 6.00
CA LEU A 51 -4.27 -4.98 5.65
C LEU A 51 -5.64 -5.06 4.98
N PHE A 52 -6.60 -4.24 5.41
CA PHE A 52 -7.90 -4.13 4.76
C PHE A 52 -7.78 -3.67 3.31
N PHE A 53 -7.01 -2.60 3.04
CA PHE A 53 -6.82 -2.09 1.69
C PHE A 53 -5.96 -3.01 0.82
N GLU A 54 -5.00 -3.73 1.39
CA GLU A 54 -4.28 -4.80 0.69
C GLU A 54 -5.21 -5.96 0.31
N GLY A 55 -6.08 -6.38 1.23
CA GLY A 55 -7.13 -7.37 0.96
C GLY A 55 -8.07 -6.92 -0.15
N GLN A 56 -8.48 -5.65 -0.13
CA GLN A 56 -9.32 -5.05 -1.17
C GLN A 56 -8.63 -4.99 -2.54
N ASN A 57 -7.33 -4.78 -2.58
CA ASN A 57 -6.55 -4.79 -3.82
C ASN A 57 -6.23 -6.20 -4.32
N THR A 58 -6.59 -7.23 -3.55
CA THR A 58 -6.31 -8.63 -3.87
C THR A 58 -7.55 -9.29 -4.49
N GLN A 59 -7.39 -9.87 -5.69
CA GLN A 59 -8.50 -10.49 -6.39
C GLN A 59 -8.83 -11.87 -5.81
N LEU A 60 -10.03 -12.03 -5.26
CA LEU A 60 -10.51 -13.28 -4.63
C LEU A 60 -10.45 -14.49 -5.57
N TYR A 61 -10.62 -14.30 -6.89
CA TYR A 61 -10.48 -15.36 -7.88
C TYR A 61 -9.11 -16.01 -7.83
N TYR A 62 -8.04 -15.23 -7.76
CA TYR A 62 -6.68 -15.76 -7.68
C TYR A 62 -6.40 -16.44 -6.34
N VAL A 63 -6.92 -15.90 -5.23
CA VAL A 63 -6.81 -16.54 -3.91
C VAL A 63 -7.45 -17.94 -3.95
N LYS A 64 -8.66 -18.07 -4.49
CA LYS A 64 -9.32 -19.37 -4.67
C LYS A 64 -8.55 -20.33 -5.59
N ARG A 65 -7.96 -19.81 -6.66
CA ARG A 65 -7.23 -20.64 -7.64
C ARG A 65 -5.92 -21.18 -7.08
N PHE A 66 -5.21 -20.39 -6.27
CA PHE A 66 -3.87 -20.72 -5.78
C PHE A 66 -3.83 -20.99 -4.27
N TRP A 67 -4.97 -21.31 -3.65
CA TRP A 67 -5.08 -21.49 -2.21
C TRP A 67 -4.04 -22.48 -1.63
N LYS A 68 -3.73 -23.57 -2.33
CA LYS A 68 -2.73 -24.56 -1.89
C LYS A 68 -1.33 -23.96 -1.78
N SER A 69 -0.92 -23.15 -2.78
CA SER A 69 0.36 -22.44 -2.73
C SER A 69 0.36 -21.38 -1.63
N ILE A 70 -0.75 -20.67 -1.45
CA ILE A 70 -0.89 -19.67 -0.38
C ILE A 70 -0.72 -20.34 0.99
N VAL A 71 -1.48 -21.39 1.28
CA VAL A 71 -1.36 -22.13 2.55
C VAL A 71 0.05 -22.72 2.71
N GLY A 72 0.65 -23.24 1.62
CA GLY A 72 2.03 -23.71 1.63
C GLY A 72 3.03 -22.64 2.05
N LEU A 73 2.89 -21.41 1.53
CA LEU A 73 3.79 -20.29 1.83
C LEU A 73 3.51 -19.67 3.19
N THR A 74 2.24 -19.54 3.60
CA THR A 74 1.84 -18.80 4.80
C THR A 74 1.71 -19.66 6.05
N VAL A 75 1.64 -20.98 5.91
CA VAL A 75 1.57 -21.90 7.07
C VAL A 75 2.77 -22.84 7.06
N VAL A 76 2.94 -23.65 6.00
CA VAL A 76 3.97 -24.71 6.01
C VAL A 76 5.37 -24.09 6.03
N MET A 77 5.67 -23.14 5.16
CA MET A 77 6.98 -22.49 5.11
C MET A 77 7.28 -21.73 6.42
N ILE A 78 6.30 -21.02 6.97
CA ILE A 78 6.46 -20.28 8.22
C ILE A 78 6.76 -21.22 9.39
N VAL A 79 6.03 -22.34 9.54
CA VAL A 79 6.31 -23.34 10.57
C VAL A 79 7.73 -23.92 10.41
N ILE A 80 8.19 -24.15 9.18
CA ILE A 80 9.57 -24.60 8.95
C ILE A 80 10.57 -23.51 9.38
N ILE A 81 10.33 -22.25 9.03
CA ILE A 81 11.16 -21.11 9.48
C ILE A 81 11.22 -21.07 11.00
N GLU A 82 10.06 -21.12 11.65
CA GLU A 82 9.92 -21.11 13.11
C GLU A 82 10.74 -22.21 13.79
N LEU A 83 10.59 -23.45 13.33
CA LEU A 83 11.29 -24.60 13.87
C LEU A 83 12.82 -24.49 13.65
N VAL A 84 13.23 -24.19 12.43
CA VAL A 84 14.66 -24.11 12.10
C VAL A 84 15.33 -22.93 12.81
N ALA A 85 14.68 -21.75 12.84
CA ALA A 85 15.20 -20.59 13.52
C ALA A 85 15.25 -20.78 15.05
N GLY A 86 14.14 -21.26 15.65
CA GLY A 86 14.06 -21.49 17.08
C GLY A 86 15.13 -22.48 17.58
N PHE A 87 15.27 -23.65 16.93
CA PHE A 87 16.30 -24.61 17.27
C PHE A 87 17.72 -24.08 17.00
N SER A 88 17.94 -23.40 15.87
CA SER A 88 19.26 -22.83 15.54
C SER A 88 19.69 -21.80 16.60
N LEU A 89 18.78 -20.92 17.01
CA LEU A 89 19.05 -19.96 18.07
C LEU A 89 19.36 -20.68 19.40
N TYR A 90 18.56 -21.67 19.79
CA TYR A 90 18.76 -22.42 21.01
C TYR A 90 20.16 -23.07 21.07
N TYR A 91 20.57 -23.77 20.02
CA TYR A 91 21.86 -24.46 19.99
C TYR A 91 23.06 -23.51 19.86
N LEU A 92 22.91 -22.39 19.16
CA LEU A 92 24.02 -21.46 18.92
C LEU A 92 24.23 -20.46 20.05
N THR A 93 23.13 -20.06 20.74
CA THR A 93 23.21 -18.99 21.75
C THR A 93 23.12 -19.52 23.19
N GLY A 94 22.58 -20.72 23.41
CA GLY A 94 22.34 -21.26 24.74
C GLY A 94 21.23 -20.54 25.54
N MET A 95 20.46 -19.65 24.90
CA MET A 95 19.34 -18.94 25.53
C MET A 95 18.17 -19.89 25.82
N ASN A 96 17.21 -19.41 26.62
CA ASN A 96 15.99 -20.18 26.94
C ASN A 96 15.26 -20.55 25.63
N MET A 97 14.88 -21.83 25.50
CA MET A 97 14.23 -22.37 24.31
C MET A 97 12.95 -21.61 23.95
N ALA A 98 12.08 -21.32 24.94
CA ALA A 98 10.86 -20.56 24.68
C ALA A 98 11.14 -19.15 24.14
N PHE A 99 12.21 -18.51 24.62
CA PHE A 99 12.63 -17.21 24.13
C PHE A 99 13.21 -17.28 22.71
N CYS A 100 13.96 -18.32 22.38
CA CYS A 100 14.46 -18.54 21.01
C CYS A 100 13.32 -18.69 20.00
N PHE A 101 12.29 -19.45 20.35
CA PHE A 101 11.11 -19.62 19.51
C PHE A 101 10.26 -18.34 19.46
N LEU A 102 10.19 -17.57 20.53
CA LEU A 102 9.54 -16.26 20.52
C LEU A 102 10.22 -15.29 19.54
N LEU A 103 11.55 -15.24 19.53
CA LEU A 103 12.31 -14.45 18.56
C LEU A 103 12.10 -14.94 17.11
N ALA A 104 12.01 -16.25 16.93
CA ALA A 104 11.73 -16.84 15.62
C ALA A 104 10.32 -16.45 15.12
N ALA A 105 9.30 -16.47 16.00
CA ALA A 105 7.94 -16.09 15.68
C ALA A 105 7.83 -14.62 15.20
N ILE A 106 8.52 -13.69 15.88
CA ILE A 106 8.60 -12.28 15.48
C ILE A 106 9.19 -12.14 14.07
N ALA A 107 10.11 -13.02 13.70
CA ALA A 107 10.80 -12.99 12.41
C ALA A 107 10.02 -13.66 11.26
N THR A 108 8.78 -14.09 11.45
CA THR A 108 8.01 -14.79 10.41
C THR A 108 7.22 -13.85 9.48
N PRO A 109 6.57 -12.76 9.92
CA PRO A 109 5.80 -11.89 9.04
C PRO A 109 6.68 -11.11 8.07
N THR A 110 6.16 -10.91 6.86
CA THR A 110 6.81 -10.08 5.83
C THR A 110 5.84 -9.01 5.35
N ASP A 111 6.37 -7.88 4.91
CA ASP A 111 5.63 -6.68 4.51
C ASP A 111 5.71 -6.47 2.99
N ALA A 112 4.56 -6.51 2.32
CA ALA A 112 4.48 -6.32 0.87
C ALA A 112 4.92 -4.91 0.45
N THR A 113 4.62 -3.88 1.25
CA THR A 113 4.94 -2.49 0.92
C THR A 113 6.43 -2.21 1.07
N ALA A 114 7.07 -2.79 2.09
CA ALA A 114 8.52 -2.82 2.23
C ALA A 114 9.15 -3.59 1.05
N GLY A 115 8.58 -4.72 0.64
CA GLY A 115 9.00 -5.49 -0.53
C GLY A 115 8.90 -4.71 -1.85
N GLU A 116 7.84 -3.94 -2.05
CA GLU A 116 7.70 -3.04 -3.21
C GLU A 116 8.75 -1.92 -3.19
N SER A 117 9.14 -1.45 -2.02
CA SER A 117 10.17 -0.41 -1.86
C SER A 117 11.55 -0.87 -2.32
N VAL A 118 11.97 -2.09 -1.95
CA VAL A 118 13.28 -2.64 -2.34
C VAL A 118 13.34 -3.01 -3.83
N THR A 119 12.20 -3.24 -4.46
CA THR A 119 12.09 -3.55 -5.90
C THR A 119 11.77 -2.34 -6.76
N HIS A 120 11.72 -1.15 -6.18
CA HIS A 120 11.35 0.08 -6.88
C HIS A 120 12.23 0.36 -8.11
N GLY A 121 11.61 0.59 -9.25
CA GLY A 121 12.32 0.83 -10.53
C GLY A 121 12.91 -0.41 -11.19
N LEU A 122 12.63 -1.61 -10.70
CA LEU A 122 13.10 -2.89 -11.24
C LEU A 122 11.94 -3.73 -11.80
N LYS A 123 12.23 -4.57 -12.79
CA LYS A 123 11.24 -5.47 -13.39
C LYS A 123 11.26 -6.83 -12.68
N VAL A 124 10.36 -7.00 -11.72
CA VAL A 124 10.16 -8.27 -11.00
C VAL A 124 9.27 -9.22 -11.84
N PRO A 125 9.55 -10.53 -11.88
CA PRO A 125 8.68 -11.50 -12.55
C PRO A 125 7.27 -11.50 -11.94
N ARG A 126 6.22 -11.41 -12.75
CA ARG A 126 4.81 -11.31 -12.29
C ARG A 126 4.41 -12.42 -11.29
N LYS A 127 4.88 -13.65 -11.50
CA LYS A 127 4.58 -14.77 -10.61
C LYS A 127 5.20 -14.57 -9.22
N VAL A 128 6.40 -13.97 -9.14
CA VAL A 128 7.07 -13.67 -7.86
C VAL A 128 6.32 -12.57 -7.11
N VAL A 129 5.96 -11.47 -7.79
CA VAL A 129 5.16 -10.39 -7.19
C VAL A 129 3.84 -10.92 -6.63
N TYR A 130 3.18 -11.78 -7.40
CA TYR A 130 1.93 -12.40 -6.97
C TYR A 130 2.11 -13.20 -5.67
N TYR A 131 3.13 -14.05 -5.58
CA TYR A 131 3.36 -14.88 -4.40
C TYR A 131 3.82 -14.04 -3.20
N LEU A 132 4.69 -13.05 -3.38
CA LEU A 132 5.10 -12.14 -2.30
C LEU A 132 3.92 -11.39 -1.70
N ARG A 133 3.06 -10.82 -2.55
CA ARG A 133 1.88 -10.07 -2.08
C ARG A 133 0.88 -10.97 -1.35
N ASN A 134 0.61 -12.18 -1.85
CA ASN A 134 -0.31 -13.09 -1.17
C ASN A 134 0.30 -13.70 0.09
N GLU A 135 1.59 -13.98 0.10
CA GLU A 135 2.28 -14.43 1.31
C GLU A 135 2.17 -13.37 2.40
N SER A 136 2.58 -12.14 2.12
CA SER A 136 2.54 -11.04 3.09
C SER A 136 1.14 -10.78 3.63
N LEU A 137 0.10 -10.83 2.80
CA LEU A 137 -1.28 -10.60 3.24
C LEU A 137 -1.76 -11.62 4.29
N PHE A 138 -1.31 -12.87 4.21
CA PHE A 138 -1.81 -13.95 5.07
C PHE A 138 -0.81 -14.40 6.14
N ASN A 139 0.49 -14.12 5.99
CA ASN A 139 1.49 -14.56 6.95
C ASN A 139 1.50 -13.73 8.25
N ASP A 140 0.99 -12.51 8.22
CA ASP A 140 0.84 -11.67 9.41
C ASP A 140 -0.06 -12.35 10.45
N ALA A 141 -1.19 -12.91 9.98
CA ALA A 141 -2.06 -13.69 10.83
C ALA A 141 -1.37 -14.94 11.41
N SER A 142 -0.58 -15.66 10.60
CA SER A 142 0.17 -16.83 11.05
C SER A 142 1.26 -16.46 12.06
N GLY A 143 1.97 -15.35 11.82
CA GLY A 143 3.00 -14.83 12.71
C GLY A 143 2.44 -14.41 14.07
N LEU A 144 1.33 -13.67 14.07
CA LEU A 144 0.66 -13.24 15.31
C LEU A 144 0.24 -14.43 16.18
N VAL A 145 -0.26 -15.46 15.55
CA VAL A 145 -0.66 -16.69 16.22
C VAL A 145 0.52 -17.44 16.81
N LEU A 146 1.60 -17.61 16.03
CA LEU A 146 2.82 -18.22 16.51
C LEU A 146 3.39 -17.43 17.69
N LEU A 147 3.42 -16.11 17.58
CA LEU A 147 3.88 -15.23 18.65
C LEU A 147 3.06 -15.43 19.92
N ALA A 148 1.72 -15.37 19.87
CA ALA A 148 0.86 -15.56 21.03
C ALA A 148 1.09 -16.93 21.69
N MET A 149 1.32 -17.97 20.88
CA MET A 149 1.64 -19.31 21.38
C MET A 149 3.01 -19.35 22.07
N MET A 150 4.03 -18.68 21.50
CA MET A 150 5.38 -18.63 22.06
C MET A 150 5.45 -17.75 23.33
N VAL A 151 4.72 -16.64 23.35
CA VAL A 151 4.55 -15.79 24.55
C VAL A 151 3.91 -16.61 25.68
N SER A 152 2.82 -17.31 25.39
CA SER A 152 2.18 -18.20 26.39
C SER A 152 3.14 -19.27 26.89
N TRP A 153 3.99 -19.84 26.03
CA TRP A 153 5.02 -20.79 26.45
C TRP A 153 6.09 -20.15 27.35
N TYR A 154 6.56 -18.96 26.97
CA TYR A 154 7.58 -18.24 27.75
C TYR A 154 7.08 -17.86 29.13
N VAL A 155 5.86 -17.32 29.24
CA VAL A 155 5.25 -16.86 30.50
C VAL A 155 4.84 -18.02 31.38
N ASN A 156 4.09 -18.99 30.86
CA ASN A 156 3.50 -20.08 31.65
C ASN A 156 4.46 -21.27 31.84
N LYS A 157 5.63 -21.29 31.19
CA LYS A 157 6.63 -22.38 31.18
C LYS A 157 6.08 -23.75 30.72
N ASN A 158 4.84 -23.82 30.27
CA ASN A 158 4.17 -25.03 29.80
C ASN A 158 3.58 -24.79 28.42
N LEU A 159 3.98 -25.59 27.45
CA LEU A 159 3.44 -25.53 26.09
C LEU A 159 2.21 -26.45 25.99
N VAL A 160 1.02 -25.88 26.16
CA VAL A 160 -0.24 -26.65 26.02
C VAL A 160 -0.69 -26.54 24.53
N ILE A 161 -0.01 -27.28 23.66
CA ILE A 161 -0.18 -27.23 22.20
C ILE A 161 -1.65 -27.36 21.80
N ILE A 162 -2.39 -28.30 22.34
CA ILE A 162 -3.80 -28.57 21.98
C ILE A 162 -4.69 -27.37 22.31
N LYS A 163 -4.52 -26.75 23.48
CA LYS A 163 -5.30 -25.57 23.88
C LYS A 163 -4.98 -24.38 22.99
N SER A 164 -3.70 -24.13 22.72
CA SER A 164 -3.25 -23.02 21.85
C SER A 164 -3.75 -23.21 20.42
N ILE A 165 -3.68 -24.42 19.87
CA ILE A 165 -4.22 -24.72 18.54
C ILE A 165 -5.75 -24.52 18.50
N SER A 166 -6.48 -24.94 19.52
CA SER A 166 -7.95 -24.75 19.53
C SER A 166 -8.34 -23.28 19.62
N GLN A 167 -7.67 -22.49 20.43
CA GLN A 167 -7.87 -21.03 20.50
C GLN A 167 -7.56 -20.35 19.16
N LEU A 168 -6.48 -20.77 18.50
CA LEU A 168 -6.14 -20.33 17.17
C LEU A 168 -7.26 -20.59 16.17
N PHE A 169 -7.76 -21.84 16.11
CA PHE A 169 -8.85 -22.18 15.19
C PHE A 169 -10.09 -21.32 15.44
N ILE A 170 -10.44 -21.07 16.70
CA ILE A 170 -11.56 -20.20 17.05
C ILE A 170 -11.30 -18.77 16.58
N ALA A 171 -10.10 -18.21 16.83
CA ALA A 171 -9.74 -16.87 16.42
C ALA A 171 -9.76 -16.70 14.88
N VAL A 172 -9.21 -17.68 14.15
CA VAL A 172 -9.15 -17.66 12.69
C VAL A 172 -10.55 -17.83 12.08
N ILE A 173 -11.28 -18.87 12.47
CA ILE A 173 -12.61 -19.17 11.91
C ILE A 173 -13.60 -18.06 12.29
N GLY A 174 -13.54 -17.60 13.56
CA GLY A 174 -14.35 -16.49 14.04
C GLY A 174 -14.05 -15.19 13.27
N GLY A 175 -12.77 -14.88 13.06
CA GLY A 175 -12.34 -13.73 12.27
C GLY A 175 -12.82 -13.80 10.81
N ILE A 176 -12.70 -14.95 10.17
CA ILE A 176 -13.24 -15.16 8.81
C ILE A 176 -14.76 -14.95 8.78
N ALA A 177 -15.49 -15.57 9.71
CA ALA A 177 -16.95 -15.47 9.78
C ALA A 177 -17.39 -14.02 10.03
N LEU A 178 -16.78 -13.33 11.00
CA LEU A 178 -17.05 -11.93 11.30
C LEU A 178 -16.73 -11.03 10.10
N GLY A 179 -15.57 -11.21 9.45
CA GLY A 179 -15.17 -10.43 8.28
C GLY A 179 -16.14 -10.58 7.11
N ILE A 180 -16.65 -11.79 6.84
CA ILE A 180 -17.66 -12.02 5.80
C ILE A 180 -18.99 -11.38 6.18
N ILE A 181 -19.53 -11.68 7.37
CA ILE A 181 -20.86 -11.23 7.79
C ILE A 181 -20.91 -9.70 7.85
N SER A 182 -19.96 -9.07 8.51
CA SER A 182 -19.90 -7.61 8.64
C SER A 182 -19.74 -6.91 7.30
N SER A 183 -18.91 -7.44 6.40
CA SER A 183 -18.74 -6.85 5.07
C SER A 183 -19.99 -6.96 4.21
N LEU A 184 -20.69 -8.10 4.25
CA LEU A 184 -21.96 -8.25 3.55
C LEU A 184 -23.02 -7.32 4.10
N LEU A 185 -23.09 -7.14 5.43
CA LEU A 185 -24.01 -6.20 6.07
C LEU A 185 -23.71 -4.75 5.65
N LEU A 186 -22.47 -4.34 5.70
CA LEU A 186 -22.03 -3.00 5.27
C LEU A 186 -22.31 -2.76 3.78
N ALA A 187 -22.09 -3.77 2.94
CA ALA A 187 -22.42 -3.71 1.52
C ALA A 187 -23.92 -3.51 1.29
N MET A 188 -24.78 -4.23 2.03
CA MET A 188 -26.24 -4.06 1.95
C MET A 188 -26.69 -2.67 2.42
N ILE A 189 -26.14 -2.16 3.52
CA ILE A 189 -26.44 -0.81 4.02
C ILE A 189 -26.07 0.23 2.96
N ARG A 190 -24.86 0.14 2.42
CA ARG A 190 -24.35 1.05 1.39
C ARG A 190 -25.23 1.02 0.13
N GLN A 191 -25.60 -0.16 -0.36
CA GLN A 191 -26.48 -0.27 -1.53
C GLN A 191 -27.87 0.37 -1.29
N ARG A 192 -28.45 0.21 -0.11
CA ARG A 192 -29.73 0.85 0.24
C ARG A 192 -29.60 2.37 0.28
N THR A 193 -28.55 2.88 0.93
CA THR A 193 -28.31 4.32 1.00
C THR A 193 -28.13 4.94 -0.38
N MET A 194 -27.45 4.26 -1.29
CA MET A 194 -27.27 4.72 -2.67
C MET A 194 -28.56 4.69 -3.49
N GLN A 195 -29.42 3.69 -3.29
CA GLN A 195 -30.70 3.61 -4.01
C GLN A 195 -31.67 4.70 -3.56
N SER A 196 -31.64 5.08 -2.29
CA SER A 196 -32.51 6.16 -1.78
C SER A 196 -32.05 7.55 -2.21
N SER A 197 -30.75 7.76 -2.40
CA SER A 197 -30.18 9.06 -2.79
C SER A 197 -30.22 9.34 -4.31
N SER A 198 -30.41 8.33 -5.13
CA SER A 198 -30.49 8.50 -6.60
C SER A 198 -31.78 9.16 -7.10
N LEU A 199 -32.74 9.41 -6.22
CA LEU A 199 -34.05 9.97 -6.59
C LEU A 199 -34.17 11.48 -6.30
N GLU A 200 -33.33 12.09 -5.49
CA GLU A 200 -33.58 13.47 -5.05
C GLU A 200 -32.46 14.49 -5.28
N ASP A 201 -31.18 14.11 -5.44
CA ASP A 201 -30.14 15.11 -5.65
C ASP A 201 -28.91 14.59 -6.42
N SER A 202 -28.59 15.27 -7.51
CA SER A 202 -27.35 15.07 -8.29
C SER A 202 -26.12 15.71 -7.64
N SER A 203 -26.19 16.13 -6.38
CA SER A 203 -25.12 16.85 -5.72
C SER A 203 -24.04 15.91 -5.17
N PHE A 204 -22.79 16.30 -5.39
CA PHE A 204 -21.55 15.65 -4.96
C PHE A 204 -21.48 15.36 -3.44
N SER A 205 -22.32 16.01 -2.64
CA SER A 205 -22.32 15.96 -1.17
C SER A 205 -22.80 14.63 -0.56
N LEU A 206 -23.66 13.87 -1.23
CA LEU A 206 -24.25 12.63 -0.68
C LEU A 206 -23.29 11.44 -0.66
N ASN A 207 -22.22 11.49 -1.45
CA ASN A 207 -21.20 10.42 -1.49
C ASN A 207 -20.20 10.50 -0.33
N THR A 208 -20.04 11.66 0.32
CA THR A 208 -19.05 11.88 1.37
C THR A 208 -19.27 10.99 2.62
N PRO A 209 -20.49 10.90 3.21
CA PRO A 209 -20.74 10.02 4.36
C PRO A 209 -20.44 8.54 4.07
N VAL A 210 -20.79 8.08 2.86
CA VAL A 210 -20.51 6.71 2.44
C VAL A 210 -19.01 6.45 2.31
N GLN A 211 -18.25 7.42 1.81
CA GLN A 211 -16.79 7.33 1.70
C GLN A 211 -16.11 7.34 3.08
N ILE A 212 -16.59 8.18 4.01
CA ILE A 212 -16.09 8.21 5.39
C ILE A 212 -16.37 6.88 6.08
N ALA A 213 -17.60 6.38 6.00
CA ALA A 213 -17.98 5.08 6.56
C ALA A 213 -17.10 3.95 6.00
N TYR A 214 -16.79 4.00 4.72
CA TYR A 214 -15.88 3.05 4.07
C TYR A 214 -14.45 3.13 4.65
N LEU A 215 -13.89 4.32 4.83
CA LEU A 215 -12.56 4.50 5.44
C LEU A 215 -12.52 4.08 6.91
N MET A 216 -13.64 4.24 7.64
CA MET A 216 -13.75 3.84 9.05
C MET A 216 -13.97 2.33 9.24
N THR A 217 -14.38 1.61 8.20
CA THR A 217 -14.67 0.17 8.26
C THR A 217 -13.56 -0.67 8.91
N PRO A 218 -12.28 -0.58 8.51
CA PRO A 218 -11.22 -1.42 9.08
C PRO A 218 -11.01 -1.21 10.57
N PHE A 219 -11.13 0.02 11.06
CA PHE A 219 -11.00 0.34 12.49
C PHE A 219 -12.11 -0.32 13.30
N LEU A 220 -13.36 -0.12 12.87
CA LEU A 220 -14.52 -0.69 13.53
C LEU A 220 -14.48 -2.22 13.54
N LEU A 221 -14.07 -2.84 12.44
CA LEU A 221 -14.01 -4.29 12.34
C LEU A 221 -12.87 -4.89 13.16
N TYR A 222 -11.73 -4.23 13.23
CA TYR A 222 -10.62 -4.64 14.06
C TYR A 222 -11.02 -4.60 15.54
N PHE A 223 -11.51 -3.45 16.00
CA PHE A 223 -11.98 -3.26 17.39
C PHE A 223 -13.07 -4.28 17.78
N LEU A 224 -14.11 -4.46 16.95
CA LEU A 224 -15.17 -5.43 17.21
C LEU A 224 -14.65 -6.87 17.28
N ALA A 225 -13.65 -7.22 16.49
CA ALA A 225 -13.06 -8.55 16.49
C ALA A 225 -12.28 -8.81 17.78
N GLU A 226 -11.47 -7.86 18.22
CA GLU A 226 -10.71 -7.97 19.48
C GLU A 226 -11.67 -8.07 20.70
N GLU A 227 -12.74 -7.28 20.73
CA GLU A 227 -13.75 -7.32 21.82
C GLU A 227 -14.44 -8.70 21.95
N ILE A 228 -14.66 -9.40 20.85
CA ILE A 228 -15.24 -10.75 20.89
C ILE A 228 -14.18 -11.87 20.88
N HIS A 229 -12.92 -11.51 21.09
CA HIS A 229 -11.77 -12.43 21.16
C HIS A 229 -11.56 -13.29 19.91
N VAL A 230 -11.78 -12.70 18.72
CA VAL A 230 -11.39 -13.28 17.43
C VAL A 230 -10.30 -12.41 16.79
N SER A 231 -9.58 -12.96 15.81
CA SER A 231 -8.47 -12.23 15.19
C SER A 231 -8.93 -11.00 14.40
N GLY A 232 -8.60 -9.80 14.88
CA GLY A 232 -8.84 -8.53 14.19
C GLY A 232 -8.14 -8.47 12.84
N VAL A 233 -6.90 -8.93 12.76
CA VAL A 233 -6.09 -9.01 11.53
C VAL A 233 -6.82 -9.83 10.45
N ILE A 234 -7.25 -11.05 10.79
CA ILE A 234 -7.95 -11.92 9.83
C ILE A 234 -9.30 -11.30 9.42
N THR A 235 -10.00 -10.71 10.37
CA THR A 235 -11.29 -10.06 10.13
C THR A 235 -11.17 -8.95 9.08
N VAL A 236 -10.20 -8.05 9.22
CA VAL A 236 -10.03 -6.92 8.29
C VAL A 236 -9.51 -7.37 6.92
N VAL A 237 -8.62 -8.37 6.86
CA VAL A 237 -8.15 -8.95 5.59
C VAL A 237 -9.30 -9.57 4.81
N VAL A 238 -10.10 -10.41 5.47
CA VAL A 238 -11.26 -11.07 4.85
C VAL A 238 -12.31 -10.04 4.43
N ALA A 239 -12.56 -9.04 5.26
CA ALA A 239 -13.44 -7.92 4.92
C ALA A 239 -12.96 -7.18 3.67
N GLY A 240 -11.67 -6.91 3.55
CA GLY A 240 -11.07 -6.32 2.35
C GLY A 240 -11.28 -7.18 1.10
N LEU A 241 -11.06 -8.50 1.20
CA LEU A 241 -11.30 -9.44 0.10
C LEU A 241 -12.77 -9.47 -0.36
N VAL A 242 -13.73 -9.43 0.58
CA VAL A 242 -15.17 -9.37 0.26
C VAL A 242 -15.49 -8.03 -0.42
N HIS A 243 -14.93 -6.94 0.08
CA HIS A 243 -15.07 -5.62 -0.54
C HIS A 243 -14.49 -5.55 -1.95
N ASN A 244 -13.40 -6.27 -2.24
CA ASN A 244 -12.90 -6.39 -3.62
C ASN A 244 -13.99 -6.93 -4.56
N ALA A 245 -14.70 -7.98 -4.16
CA ALA A 245 -15.75 -8.58 -4.99
C ALA A 245 -16.90 -7.60 -5.29
N GLU A 246 -17.33 -6.84 -4.29
CA GLU A 246 -18.32 -5.78 -4.45
C GLU A 246 -17.82 -4.63 -5.34
N HIS A 247 -16.59 -4.20 -5.12
CA HIS A 247 -15.94 -3.15 -5.87
C HIS A 247 -15.88 -3.47 -7.38
N GLN A 248 -15.58 -4.73 -7.76
CA GLN A 248 -15.60 -5.16 -9.16
C GLN A 248 -16.99 -5.00 -9.80
N ARG A 249 -18.05 -5.28 -9.05
CA ARG A 249 -19.44 -5.08 -9.51
C ARG A 249 -19.77 -3.58 -9.64
N SER A 250 -19.37 -2.79 -8.66
CA SER A 250 -19.66 -1.35 -8.59
C SER A 250 -18.98 -0.52 -9.67
N LYS A 251 -17.92 -1.03 -10.31
CA LYS A 251 -17.24 -0.35 -11.44
C LYS A 251 -18.18 -0.02 -12.61
N LEU A 252 -19.23 -0.83 -12.80
CA LEU A 252 -20.17 -0.63 -13.89
C LEU A 252 -21.42 0.15 -13.46
N THR A 253 -21.79 0.06 -12.18
CA THR A 253 -23.02 0.70 -11.67
C THR A 253 -22.77 2.11 -11.13
N ASN A 254 -21.62 2.33 -10.47
CA ASN A 254 -21.24 3.60 -9.83
C ASN A 254 -19.75 3.92 -10.03
N PRO A 255 -19.30 4.19 -11.29
CA PRO A 255 -17.89 4.35 -11.61
C PRO A 255 -17.23 5.53 -10.90
N GLN A 256 -17.96 6.63 -10.68
CA GLN A 256 -17.46 7.81 -9.99
C GLN A 256 -17.13 7.51 -8.52
N MET A 257 -18.01 6.84 -7.80
CA MET A 257 -17.77 6.45 -6.41
C MET A 257 -16.57 5.51 -6.29
N VAL A 258 -16.47 4.53 -7.20
CA VAL A 258 -15.33 3.61 -7.27
C VAL A 258 -14.02 4.36 -7.50
N PHE A 259 -14.04 5.35 -8.38
CA PHE A 259 -12.87 6.16 -8.68
C PHE A 259 -12.43 6.97 -7.46
N VAL A 260 -13.34 7.71 -6.81
CA VAL A 260 -13.06 8.51 -5.62
C VAL A 260 -12.62 7.62 -4.45
N GLY A 261 -13.30 6.50 -4.22
CA GLY A 261 -12.94 5.53 -3.18
C GLY A 261 -11.53 4.97 -3.37
N ASN A 262 -11.15 4.60 -4.59
CA ASN A 262 -9.77 4.16 -4.89
C ASN A 262 -8.74 5.26 -4.65
N GLN A 263 -9.06 6.50 -5.03
CA GLN A 263 -8.16 7.62 -4.83
C GLN A 263 -7.91 7.87 -3.32
N LEU A 264 -8.98 7.91 -2.53
CA LEU A 264 -8.91 8.06 -1.08
C LEU A 264 -8.17 6.89 -0.43
N SER A 265 -8.48 5.65 -0.80
CA SER A 265 -7.78 4.46 -0.31
C SER A 265 -6.28 4.52 -0.59
N ASN A 266 -5.88 4.89 -1.81
CA ASN A 266 -4.47 5.01 -2.17
C ASN A 266 -3.75 6.10 -1.37
N ILE A 267 -4.35 7.31 -1.23
CA ILE A 267 -3.77 8.41 -0.44
C ILE A 267 -3.64 7.98 1.01
N PHE A 268 -4.67 7.35 1.58
CA PHE A 268 -4.68 6.91 2.96
C PHE A 268 -3.62 5.82 3.21
N THR A 269 -3.53 4.82 2.34
CA THR A 269 -2.50 3.78 2.38
C THR A 269 -1.09 4.37 2.29
N ASP A 270 -0.87 5.34 1.41
CA ASP A 270 0.42 6.01 1.27
C ASP A 270 0.80 6.80 2.55
N VAL A 271 -0.16 7.47 3.19
CA VAL A 271 0.06 8.18 4.46
C VAL A 271 0.37 7.20 5.58
N LEU A 272 -0.42 6.14 5.73
CA LEU A 272 -0.20 5.12 6.75
C LEU A 272 1.16 4.45 6.60
N ASN A 273 1.52 4.03 5.38
CA ASN A 273 2.84 3.45 5.10
C ASN A 273 3.97 4.42 5.46
N GLY A 274 3.83 5.70 5.08
CA GLY A 274 4.81 6.72 5.45
C GLY A 274 4.96 6.87 6.97
N SER A 275 3.83 6.88 7.70
CA SER A 275 3.82 6.97 9.16
C SER A 275 4.51 5.78 9.82
N VAL A 276 4.25 4.56 9.33
CA VAL A 276 4.93 3.34 9.79
C VAL A 276 6.44 3.49 9.75
N PHE A 277 6.98 3.89 8.60
CA PHE A 277 8.44 3.98 8.43
C PHE A 277 9.05 5.15 9.20
N VAL A 278 8.30 6.25 9.43
CA VAL A 278 8.73 7.33 10.33
C VAL A 278 8.82 6.82 11.77
N ILE A 279 7.78 6.13 12.26
CA ILE A 279 7.76 5.57 13.62
C ILE A 279 8.89 4.55 13.78
N LEU A 280 9.06 3.65 12.82
CA LEU A 280 10.15 2.66 12.83
C LEU A 280 11.51 3.34 12.92
N GLY A 281 11.74 4.40 12.13
CA GLY A 281 12.99 5.16 12.16
C GLY A 281 13.25 5.83 13.51
N LEU A 282 12.22 6.43 14.12
CA LEU A 282 12.30 7.10 15.41
C LEU A 282 12.63 6.10 16.54
N VAL A 283 11.88 5.01 16.63
CA VAL A 283 12.09 4.00 17.67
C VAL A 283 13.42 3.30 17.52
N LEU A 284 13.87 3.08 16.29
CA LEU A 284 15.20 2.52 16.04
C LEU A 284 16.31 3.35 16.72
N VAL A 285 16.24 4.68 16.62
CA VAL A 285 17.21 5.58 17.26
C VAL A 285 17.12 5.46 18.78
N ARG A 286 15.93 5.45 19.36
CA ARG A 286 15.73 5.27 20.81
C ARG A 286 16.38 3.99 21.33
N LEU A 287 16.20 2.88 20.60
CA LEU A 287 16.79 1.59 21.00
C LEU A 287 18.33 1.58 20.91
N LEU A 288 18.91 2.38 20.02
CA LEU A 288 20.35 2.49 19.87
C LEU A 288 21.01 3.44 20.89
N GLU A 289 20.28 4.40 21.47
CA GLU A 289 20.81 5.34 22.46
C GLU A 289 21.13 4.67 23.80
N GLU A 290 20.47 3.55 24.14
CA GLU A 290 20.57 2.93 25.49
C GLU A 290 21.84 2.11 25.75
N ASP A 291 22.75 1.86 24.83
CA ASP A 291 24.10 1.25 25.00
C ASP A 291 24.53 0.43 23.77
N ILE A 292 25.11 1.09 22.79
CA ILE A 292 25.56 0.44 21.53
C ILE A 292 26.69 -0.59 21.74
N PHE A 293 27.46 -0.47 22.82
CA PHE A 293 28.65 -1.31 23.06
C PHE A 293 28.49 -2.39 24.15
N ASN A 294 27.27 -2.64 24.60
CA ASN A 294 27.03 -3.73 25.56
C ASN A 294 27.11 -5.10 24.85
N SER A 295 27.64 -6.11 25.53
CA SER A 295 27.71 -7.48 24.96
C SER A 295 26.33 -8.05 24.60
N GLN A 296 25.26 -7.64 25.30
CA GLN A 296 23.89 -8.03 25.00
C GLN A 296 23.40 -7.41 23.69
N THR A 297 23.73 -6.15 23.40
CA THR A 297 23.39 -5.47 22.14
C THR A 297 24.06 -6.14 20.95
N ILE A 298 25.36 -6.47 21.07
CA ILE A 298 26.09 -7.20 20.03
C ILE A 298 25.45 -8.57 19.77
N MET A 299 25.06 -9.27 20.82
CA MET A 299 24.41 -10.59 20.72
C MET A 299 23.04 -10.47 20.05
N ALA A 300 22.23 -9.45 20.36
CA ALA A 300 20.94 -9.20 19.71
C ALA A 300 21.12 -8.91 18.21
N ILE A 301 22.13 -8.13 17.83
CA ILE A 301 22.45 -7.87 16.42
C ILE A 301 22.85 -9.17 15.71
N LEU A 302 23.69 -10.00 16.30
CA LEU A 302 24.08 -11.29 15.72
C LEU A 302 22.87 -12.23 15.56
N VAL A 303 21.97 -12.25 16.53
CA VAL A 303 20.70 -12.99 16.44
C VAL A 303 19.82 -12.46 15.30
N GLY A 304 19.70 -11.16 15.15
CA GLY A 304 18.96 -10.55 14.02
C GLY A 304 19.55 -10.92 12.66
N ILE A 305 20.89 -10.94 12.54
CA ILE A 305 21.60 -11.41 11.33
C ILE A 305 21.29 -12.88 11.07
N LEU A 306 21.38 -13.72 12.10
CA LEU A 306 21.14 -15.15 11.98
C LEU A 306 19.68 -15.44 11.56
N LEU A 307 18.71 -14.76 12.17
CA LEU A 307 17.29 -14.84 11.78
C LEU A 307 17.10 -14.47 10.31
N TYR A 308 17.74 -13.40 9.84
CA TYR A 308 17.69 -12.98 8.44
C TYR A 308 18.24 -14.04 7.49
N VAL A 309 19.41 -14.61 7.80
CA VAL A 309 20.05 -15.65 6.98
C VAL A 309 19.19 -16.90 6.92
N ILE A 310 18.64 -17.36 8.06
CA ILE A 310 17.77 -18.53 8.12
C ILE A 310 16.49 -18.29 7.29
N ASN A 311 15.86 -17.14 7.45
CA ASN A 311 14.68 -16.76 6.66
C ASN A 311 14.98 -16.86 5.15
N ILE A 312 16.05 -16.22 4.67
CA ILE A 312 16.42 -16.28 3.26
C ILE A 312 16.65 -17.72 2.77
N LEU A 313 17.39 -18.51 3.54
CA LEU A 313 17.74 -19.87 3.15
C LEU A 313 16.51 -20.78 3.06
N ILE A 314 15.63 -20.75 4.07
CA ILE A 314 14.42 -21.58 4.08
C ILE A 314 13.45 -21.13 2.98
N ARG A 315 13.23 -19.84 2.81
CA ARG A 315 12.39 -19.28 1.74
C ARG A 315 12.90 -19.66 0.37
N TYR A 316 14.23 -19.59 0.17
CA TYR A 316 14.85 -20.02 -1.07
C TYR A 316 14.64 -21.53 -1.32
N LEU A 317 14.98 -22.35 -0.34
CA LEU A 317 14.90 -23.81 -0.48
C LEU A 317 13.46 -24.27 -0.70
N TYR A 318 12.53 -23.76 0.11
CA TYR A 318 11.11 -24.10 -0.01
C TYR A 318 10.55 -23.74 -1.39
N THR A 319 10.73 -22.52 -1.85
CA THR A 319 10.16 -22.06 -3.11
C THR A 319 10.90 -22.57 -4.33
N PHE A 320 12.19 -22.89 -4.22
CA PHE A 320 12.96 -23.57 -5.26
C PHE A 320 12.42 -24.99 -5.51
N LEU A 321 12.08 -25.72 -4.45
CA LEU A 321 11.57 -27.08 -4.55
C LEU A 321 10.08 -27.14 -4.95
N THR A 322 9.25 -26.20 -4.49
CA THR A 322 7.80 -26.26 -4.64
C THR A 322 7.29 -25.37 -5.78
N GLU A 323 7.41 -24.04 -5.64
CA GLU A 323 6.66 -23.07 -6.45
C GLU A 323 7.31 -22.73 -7.78
N PHE A 324 8.63 -22.70 -7.83
CA PHE A 324 9.36 -22.24 -9.02
C PHE A 324 9.99 -23.37 -9.84
N ARG A 325 9.74 -24.64 -9.47
CA ARG A 325 10.21 -25.81 -10.22
C ARG A 325 11.69 -25.68 -10.62
N HIS A 326 12.57 -25.48 -9.63
CA HIS A 326 14.02 -25.36 -9.77
C HIS A 326 14.51 -24.10 -10.54
N ASN A 327 13.69 -23.06 -10.66
CA ASN A 327 14.12 -21.79 -11.23
C ASN A 327 14.83 -20.94 -10.18
N GLN A 328 16.15 -21.01 -10.13
CA GLN A 328 17.00 -20.33 -9.16
C GLN A 328 16.74 -18.81 -9.10
N LYS A 329 16.65 -18.15 -10.26
CA LYS A 329 16.47 -16.69 -10.31
C LYS A 329 15.16 -16.25 -9.67
N LYS A 330 14.05 -16.98 -9.92
CA LYS A 330 12.76 -16.67 -9.29
C LYS A 330 12.76 -16.96 -7.79
N ALA A 331 13.38 -18.08 -7.37
CA ALA A 331 13.49 -18.46 -5.97
C ALA A 331 14.31 -17.43 -5.19
N TRP A 332 15.47 -16.98 -5.69
CA TRP A 332 16.24 -15.91 -5.09
C TRP A 332 15.47 -14.58 -5.05
N THR A 333 14.76 -14.22 -6.13
CA THR A 333 13.96 -13.00 -6.15
C THR A 333 12.83 -13.05 -5.11
N PHE A 334 12.20 -14.20 -4.93
CA PHE A 334 11.17 -14.38 -3.91
C PHE A 334 11.75 -14.34 -2.50
N SER A 335 12.83 -15.09 -2.26
CA SER A 335 13.46 -15.18 -0.95
C SER A 335 13.93 -13.81 -0.42
N LEU A 336 14.66 -13.07 -1.25
CA LEU A 336 15.11 -11.72 -0.92
C LEU A 336 13.97 -10.68 -0.91
N GLY A 337 12.88 -10.93 -1.64
CA GLY A 337 11.72 -10.05 -1.69
C GLY A 337 10.81 -10.11 -0.47
N GLY A 338 10.99 -11.11 0.40
CA GLY A 338 10.30 -11.16 1.69
C GLY A 338 10.98 -10.23 2.68
N VAL A 339 10.56 -8.99 2.66
CA VAL A 339 11.11 -7.92 3.50
C VAL A 339 10.27 -7.81 4.78
N HIS A 340 10.91 -7.64 5.90
CA HIS A 340 10.25 -7.40 7.17
C HIS A 340 10.00 -5.90 7.35
N GLY A 341 8.90 -5.53 7.98
CA GLY A 341 8.50 -4.14 8.11
C GLY A 341 7.66 -3.85 9.35
N ALA A 342 6.57 -3.13 9.15
CA ALA A 342 5.67 -2.63 10.17
C ALA A 342 5.16 -3.70 11.12
N VAL A 343 4.65 -4.81 10.59
CA VAL A 343 4.04 -5.87 11.40
C VAL A 343 5.08 -6.59 12.24
N THR A 344 6.26 -6.91 11.68
CA THR A 344 7.37 -7.49 12.44
C THR A 344 7.75 -6.59 13.63
N PHE A 345 7.81 -5.28 13.40
CA PHE A 345 8.11 -4.31 14.46
C PHE A 345 7.00 -4.25 15.51
N ALA A 346 5.74 -4.17 15.07
CA ALA A 346 4.59 -4.15 15.96
C ALA A 346 4.55 -5.40 16.86
N LEU A 347 4.76 -6.59 16.27
CA LEU A 347 4.80 -7.85 17.02
C LEU A 347 5.94 -7.89 18.06
N ALA A 348 7.11 -7.34 17.73
CA ALA A 348 8.18 -7.23 18.73
C ALA A 348 7.79 -6.29 19.87
N TYR A 349 7.01 -5.25 19.57
CA TYR A 349 6.59 -4.27 20.57
C TYR A 349 5.43 -4.75 21.46
N THR A 350 4.56 -5.68 20.99
CA THR A 350 3.51 -6.27 21.86
C THR A 350 4.09 -6.98 23.08
N LEU A 351 5.37 -7.36 23.04
CA LEU A 351 6.04 -7.95 24.21
C LEU A 351 6.11 -6.99 25.41
N THR A 352 6.02 -5.68 25.20
CA THR A 352 6.02 -4.67 26.28
C THR A 352 4.75 -4.71 27.13
N GLU A 353 3.66 -5.24 26.59
CA GLU A 353 2.37 -5.38 27.26
C GLU A 353 2.26 -6.69 28.05
N GLU A 354 3.22 -7.59 27.86
CA GLU A 354 3.25 -8.91 28.47
C GLU A 354 4.16 -8.96 29.70
N THR A 355 3.99 -9.96 30.57
CA THR A 355 4.82 -10.17 31.75
C THR A 355 6.20 -10.77 31.38
N ILE A 356 6.91 -10.10 30.47
CA ILE A 356 8.24 -10.48 29.99
C ILE A 356 9.28 -9.59 30.66
N LYS A 357 10.50 -10.10 30.88
CA LYS A 357 11.59 -9.32 31.44
C LYS A 357 11.98 -8.17 30.51
N LEU A 358 12.18 -6.99 31.05
CA LEU A 358 12.56 -5.79 30.28
C LEU A 358 13.82 -6.01 29.43
N SER A 359 14.82 -6.73 29.95
CA SER A 359 16.04 -7.09 29.20
C SER A 359 15.75 -7.94 27.95
N ASP A 360 14.79 -8.86 28.05
CA ASP A 360 14.43 -9.76 26.96
C ASP A 360 13.59 -9.02 25.91
N ILE A 361 12.77 -8.04 26.35
CA ILE A 361 12.03 -7.13 25.45
C ILE A 361 13.01 -6.28 24.63
N HIS A 362 13.96 -5.60 25.28
CA HIS A 362 14.98 -4.79 24.59
C HIS A 362 15.81 -5.64 23.62
N PHE A 363 16.16 -6.86 24.03
CA PHE A 363 16.88 -7.79 23.15
C PHE A 363 16.04 -8.15 21.91
N ALA A 364 14.76 -8.47 22.07
CA ALA A 364 13.86 -8.82 20.97
C ALA A 364 13.66 -7.63 20.00
N LEU A 365 13.50 -6.43 20.55
CA LEU A 365 13.36 -5.20 19.75
C LEU A 365 14.63 -4.90 18.92
N LEU A 366 15.82 -5.07 19.50
CA LEU A 366 17.09 -4.88 18.77
C LEU A 366 17.31 -5.96 17.69
N ALA A 367 17.03 -7.21 18.01
CA ALA A 367 17.16 -8.32 17.05
C ALA A 367 16.19 -8.16 15.88
N SER A 368 14.93 -7.80 16.14
CA SER A 368 13.92 -7.55 15.10
C SER A 368 14.24 -6.31 14.27
N SER A 369 14.72 -5.23 14.88
CA SER A 369 15.17 -4.02 14.17
C SER A 369 16.35 -4.32 13.23
N THR A 370 17.30 -5.14 13.67
CA THR A 370 18.42 -5.61 12.84
C THR A 370 17.92 -6.43 11.65
N LEU A 371 16.99 -7.35 11.89
CA LEU A 371 16.34 -8.15 10.85
C LEU A 371 15.65 -7.25 9.81
N ILE A 372 14.86 -6.27 10.24
CA ILE A 372 14.14 -5.33 9.37
C ILE A 372 15.13 -4.56 8.49
N ILE A 373 16.15 -3.94 9.09
CA ILE A 373 17.17 -3.18 8.35
C ILE A 373 17.86 -4.05 7.30
N LEU A 374 18.31 -5.24 7.67
CA LEU A 374 18.98 -6.15 6.74
C LEU A 374 18.06 -6.58 5.61
N SER A 375 16.81 -6.88 5.93
CA SER A 375 15.81 -7.28 4.94
C SER A 375 15.45 -6.16 3.94
N MET A 376 15.67 -4.91 4.30
CA MET A 376 15.53 -3.76 3.39
C MET A 376 16.83 -3.47 2.61
N VAL A 377 17.97 -3.41 3.30
CA VAL A 377 19.24 -2.97 2.71
C VAL A 377 19.80 -4.01 1.74
N VAL A 378 19.88 -5.28 2.16
CA VAL A 378 20.51 -6.34 1.35
C VAL A 378 19.79 -6.54 0.01
N PRO A 379 18.44 -6.70 -0.04
CA PRO A 379 17.74 -6.84 -1.32
C PRO A 379 17.87 -5.59 -2.19
N THR A 380 17.86 -4.39 -1.63
CA THR A 380 18.03 -3.15 -2.39
C THR A 380 19.36 -3.12 -3.16
N ILE A 381 20.42 -3.69 -2.57
CA ILE A 381 21.71 -3.80 -3.23
C ILE A 381 21.69 -4.94 -4.24
N VAL A 382 21.29 -6.15 -3.81
CA VAL A 382 21.35 -7.38 -4.62
C VAL A 382 20.43 -7.31 -5.84
N PHE A 383 19.23 -6.76 -5.72
CA PHE A 383 18.28 -6.69 -6.84
C PHE A 383 18.76 -5.78 -7.98
N ARG A 384 19.61 -4.79 -7.71
CA ARG A 384 20.22 -3.98 -8.79
C ARG A 384 21.08 -4.80 -9.73
N PHE A 385 21.63 -5.92 -9.24
CA PHE A 385 22.45 -6.85 -10.04
C PHE A 385 21.61 -8.03 -10.56
N LEU A 386 20.60 -8.47 -9.81
CA LEU A 386 19.80 -9.65 -10.14
C LEU A 386 18.67 -9.34 -11.13
N LEU A 387 18.05 -8.16 -11.04
CA LEU A 387 16.85 -7.79 -11.79
C LEU A 387 17.17 -6.72 -12.85
N PRO A 388 16.55 -6.82 -14.04
CA PRO A 388 16.66 -5.76 -15.04
C PRO A 388 15.92 -4.52 -14.52
N LYS A 389 16.45 -3.35 -14.85
CA LYS A 389 15.75 -2.09 -14.58
C LYS A 389 14.39 -2.11 -15.29
N LYS A 390 13.38 -1.61 -14.61
CA LYS A 390 12.13 -1.25 -15.27
C LYS A 390 12.49 -0.05 -16.13
N VAL A 391 12.81 -0.30 -17.38
CA VAL A 391 12.91 0.78 -18.37
C VAL A 391 11.50 1.38 -18.34
N ALA A 392 11.35 2.56 -17.72
CA ALA A 392 10.23 3.41 -18.05
C ALA A 392 10.25 3.39 -19.56
N ASP A 393 9.16 2.99 -20.18
CA ASP A 393 9.12 2.88 -21.62
C ASP A 393 9.30 4.32 -22.12
N LEU A 394 10.58 4.75 -22.25
CA LEU A 394 10.95 6.10 -22.68
C LEU A 394 10.32 6.37 -24.03
N ASP A 395 10.16 5.28 -24.79
CA ASP A 395 9.43 5.32 -26.06
C ASP A 395 7.94 5.53 -25.81
N GLN A 396 7.34 4.89 -24.80
CA GLN A 396 5.95 5.13 -24.43
C GLN A 396 5.73 6.57 -23.92
N ILE A 397 6.62 7.08 -23.08
CA ILE A 397 6.52 8.46 -22.55
C ILE A 397 6.67 9.48 -23.70
N LYS A 398 7.65 9.27 -24.58
CA LYS A 398 7.85 10.12 -25.76
C LYS A 398 6.65 10.06 -26.70
N GLU A 399 6.14 8.84 -26.95
CA GLU A 399 4.98 8.64 -27.80
C GLU A 399 3.73 9.29 -27.19
N MET A 400 3.49 9.14 -25.88
CA MET A 400 2.36 9.79 -25.21
C MET A 400 2.46 11.32 -25.23
N ARG A 401 3.67 11.88 -25.09
CA ARG A 401 3.87 13.33 -25.26
C ARG A 401 3.59 13.78 -26.70
N LYS A 402 4.05 13.02 -27.69
CA LYS A 402 3.77 13.27 -29.09
C LYS A 402 2.28 13.22 -29.38
N VAL A 403 1.62 12.14 -28.96
CA VAL A 403 0.16 11.98 -29.14
C VAL A 403 -0.64 13.09 -28.46
N ARG A 404 -0.24 13.51 -27.26
CA ARG A 404 -0.88 14.66 -26.58
C ARG A 404 -0.70 15.94 -27.40
N LYS A 405 0.49 16.16 -27.93
CA LYS A 405 0.78 17.33 -28.80
C LYS A 405 -0.05 17.30 -30.06
N ASP A 406 -0.04 16.18 -30.79
CA ASP A 406 -0.78 16.01 -32.02
C ASP A 406 -2.31 16.14 -31.80
N MET A 407 -2.83 15.62 -30.64
CA MET A 407 -4.22 15.75 -30.21
C MET A 407 -4.62 17.23 -30.04
N VAL A 408 -3.81 17.98 -29.29
CA VAL A 408 -4.07 19.41 -29.05
C VAL A 408 -3.96 20.21 -30.33
N GLU A 409 -2.94 19.96 -31.17
CA GLU A 409 -2.78 20.61 -32.46
C GLU A 409 -3.97 20.32 -33.39
N TYR A 410 -4.45 19.07 -33.43
CA TYR A 410 -5.64 18.70 -34.19
C TYR A 410 -6.88 19.47 -33.70
N ALA A 411 -7.12 19.52 -32.40
CA ALA A 411 -8.23 20.27 -31.85
C ALA A 411 -8.15 21.76 -32.16
N MET A 412 -6.96 22.36 -32.07
CA MET A 412 -6.73 23.76 -32.43
C MET A 412 -7.01 24.06 -33.93
N LEU A 413 -6.55 23.18 -34.83
CA LEU A 413 -6.78 23.32 -36.27
C LEU A 413 -8.27 23.24 -36.65
N GLU A 414 -9.02 22.35 -36.00
CA GLU A 414 -10.46 22.23 -36.23
C GLU A 414 -11.23 23.42 -35.64
N LEU A 415 -10.80 23.96 -34.49
CA LEU A 415 -11.39 25.17 -33.90
C LEU A 415 -11.09 26.44 -34.69
N ASP A 416 -9.97 26.51 -35.40
CA ASP A 416 -9.65 27.64 -36.29
C ASP A 416 -10.60 27.76 -37.51
N LYS A 417 -11.31 26.68 -37.84
CA LYS A 417 -12.32 26.68 -38.91
C LYS A 417 -13.66 27.30 -38.50
N ILE A 418 -13.84 27.54 -37.20
CA ILE A 418 -15.08 28.06 -36.63
C ILE A 418 -14.89 29.53 -36.25
N TYR A 419 -15.90 30.36 -36.56
CA TYR A 419 -15.88 31.74 -36.11
C TYR A 419 -16.17 31.83 -34.61
N LEU A 420 -15.18 32.26 -33.85
CA LEU A 420 -15.27 32.46 -32.40
C LEU A 420 -14.95 33.92 -32.06
N PRO A 421 -15.62 34.49 -31.03
CA PRO A 421 -15.23 35.79 -30.50
C PRO A 421 -13.77 35.79 -30.06
N GLU A 422 -13.02 36.82 -30.39
CA GLU A 422 -11.56 36.92 -30.20
C GLU A 422 -11.11 36.62 -28.74
N ALA A 423 -11.87 37.09 -27.77
CA ALA A 423 -11.58 36.82 -26.36
C ALA A 423 -11.71 35.33 -25.98
N LEU A 424 -12.77 34.67 -26.44
CA LEU A 424 -13.01 33.25 -26.22
C LEU A 424 -11.99 32.39 -26.96
N ARG A 425 -11.68 32.74 -28.20
CA ARG A 425 -10.66 32.06 -29.02
C ARG A 425 -9.30 32.08 -28.31
N ARG A 426 -8.84 33.25 -27.85
CA ARG A 426 -7.57 33.38 -27.15
C ARG A 426 -7.53 32.54 -25.86
N GLN A 427 -8.60 32.55 -25.08
CA GLN A 427 -8.70 31.76 -23.87
C GLN A 427 -8.64 30.26 -24.17
N LEU A 428 -9.46 29.77 -25.10
CA LEU A 428 -9.52 28.37 -25.48
C LEU A 428 -8.17 27.86 -26.01
N LEU A 429 -7.51 28.63 -26.86
CA LEU A 429 -6.18 28.29 -27.37
C LEU A 429 -5.12 28.27 -26.29
N TYR A 430 -5.22 29.15 -25.30
CA TYR A 430 -4.35 29.15 -24.12
C TYR A 430 -4.57 27.89 -23.26
N ASP A 431 -5.82 27.56 -22.96
CA ASP A 431 -6.18 26.42 -22.13
C ASP A 431 -5.80 25.08 -22.81
N LEU A 432 -5.98 24.97 -24.12
CA LEU A 432 -5.52 23.81 -24.88
C LEU A 432 -3.99 23.67 -24.87
N LYS A 433 -3.25 24.77 -25.05
CA LYS A 433 -1.78 24.77 -25.00
C LYS A 433 -1.26 24.46 -23.58
N ALA A 434 -1.99 24.84 -22.53
CA ALA A 434 -1.62 24.52 -21.15
C ALA A 434 -1.53 23.02 -20.90
N GLN A 435 -2.25 22.19 -21.67
CA GLN A 435 -2.15 20.72 -21.60
C GLN A 435 -0.76 20.20 -22.04
N LEU A 436 0.03 20.99 -22.74
CA LEU A 436 1.35 20.62 -23.27
C LEU A 436 2.51 20.92 -22.30
N ASP A 437 2.25 21.44 -21.09
CA ASP A 437 3.27 21.93 -20.14
C ASP A 437 4.24 22.99 -20.75
N GLU A 438 3.86 23.62 -21.87
CA GLU A 438 4.69 24.61 -22.58
C GLU A 438 4.38 26.07 -22.19
N VAL A 439 3.56 26.27 -21.16
CA VAL A 439 3.20 27.61 -20.72
C VAL A 439 4.33 28.21 -19.87
N SER A 440 4.86 29.36 -20.29
CA SER A 440 5.90 30.02 -19.51
C SER A 440 5.32 30.58 -18.19
N MET A 441 6.13 30.64 -17.13
CA MET A 441 5.72 31.23 -15.85
C MET A 441 5.19 32.68 -16.03
N LYS A 442 5.74 33.41 -16.98
CA LYS A 442 5.33 34.79 -17.28
C LYS A 442 3.94 34.85 -17.90
N ASP A 443 3.63 33.92 -18.82
CA ASP A 443 2.31 33.84 -19.44
C ASP A 443 1.27 33.34 -18.44
N PHE A 444 1.62 32.37 -17.59
CA PHE A 444 0.80 31.90 -16.48
C PHE A 444 0.41 33.04 -15.52
N LEU A 445 1.38 33.85 -15.07
CA LEU A 445 1.11 34.96 -14.16
C LEU A 445 0.27 36.06 -14.83
N LYS A 446 0.49 36.32 -16.12
CA LYS A 446 -0.31 37.27 -16.89
C LYS A 446 -1.76 36.80 -17.02
N GLU A 447 -1.97 35.53 -17.34
CA GLU A 447 -3.32 34.98 -17.51
C GLU A 447 -4.05 34.84 -16.18
N MET A 448 -3.36 34.45 -15.10
CA MET A 448 -3.90 34.44 -13.74
C MET A 448 -4.43 35.84 -13.34
N ASN A 449 -3.67 36.91 -13.65
CA ASN A 449 -4.08 38.28 -13.36
C ASN A 449 -5.28 38.71 -14.22
N THR A 450 -5.36 38.27 -15.47
CA THR A 450 -6.52 38.53 -16.34
C THR A 450 -7.75 37.76 -15.91
N THR A 451 -7.58 36.50 -15.44
CA THR A 451 -8.68 35.66 -14.96
C THR A 451 -9.31 36.24 -13.69
N VAL A 452 -8.50 36.71 -12.74
CA VAL A 452 -8.99 37.37 -11.49
C VAL A 452 -9.76 38.67 -11.77
N ARG A 453 -9.48 39.34 -12.90
CA ARG A 453 -10.13 40.61 -13.28
C ARG A 453 -11.30 40.45 -14.24
N ARG A 454 -11.65 39.21 -14.63
CA ARG A 454 -12.76 39.00 -15.59
C ARG A 454 -14.09 39.35 -14.94
N PRO A 455 -14.92 40.15 -15.62
CA PRO A 455 -16.31 40.33 -15.20
C PRO A 455 -17.08 39.02 -15.37
N ASP A 456 -18.05 38.77 -14.51
CA ASP A 456 -18.95 37.63 -14.65
C ASP A 456 -19.61 37.61 -16.02
N LEU A 457 -19.51 36.47 -16.70
CA LEU A 457 -20.14 36.26 -18.00
C LEU A 457 -21.67 36.20 -17.80
N LYS A 458 -22.40 36.81 -18.73
CA LYS A 458 -23.87 36.66 -18.79
C LYS A 458 -24.21 35.18 -19.00
N PRO A 459 -25.37 34.69 -18.54
CA PRO A 459 -25.75 33.29 -18.66
C PRO A 459 -25.64 32.74 -20.09
N HIS A 460 -26.06 33.50 -21.09
CA HIS A 460 -25.97 33.10 -22.51
C HIS A 460 -24.51 32.97 -22.98
N ASP A 461 -23.62 33.83 -22.52
CA ASP A 461 -22.20 33.79 -22.91
C ASP A 461 -21.49 32.59 -22.22
N ARG A 462 -21.96 32.18 -21.04
CA ARG A 462 -21.49 30.96 -20.36
C ARG A 462 -21.91 29.70 -21.12
N GLU A 463 -23.16 29.58 -21.52
CA GLU A 463 -23.64 28.44 -22.32
C GLU A 463 -22.86 28.30 -23.63
N PHE A 464 -22.64 29.39 -24.33
CA PHE A 464 -21.87 29.40 -25.59
C PHE A 464 -20.42 28.96 -25.34
N ARG A 465 -19.77 29.49 -24.30
CA ARG A 465 -18.42 29.06 -23.87
C ARG A 465 -18.40 27.56 -23.63
N ASP A 466 -19.32 27.04 -22.86
CA ASP A 466 -19.36 25.62 -22.43
C ASP A 466 -19.62 24.70 -23.65
N GLU A 467 -20.41 25.12 -24.61
CA GLU A 467 -20.58 24.38 -25.87
C GLU A 467 -19.29 24.32 -26.69
N VAL A 468 -18.56 25.43 -26.77
CA VAL A 468 -17.27 25.48 -27.50
C VAL A 468 -16.24 24.57 -26.81
N TYR A 469 -16.16 24.55 -25.47
CA TYR A 469 -15.27 23.65 -24.74
C TYR A 469 -15.69 22.19 -24.90
N ARG A 470 -16.99 21.87 -24.85
CA ARG A 470 -17.48 20.51 -25.16
C ARG A 470 -17.07 20.05 -26.55
N TYR A 471 -17.13 20.96 -27.52
CA TYR A 471 -16.70 20.65 -28.86
C TYR A 471 -15.20 20.38 -28.91
N ALA A 472 -14.39 21.19 -28.26
CA ALA A 472 -12.94 21.00 -28.16
C ALA A 472 -12.58 19.64 -27.56
N PHE A 473 -13.14 19.30 -26.37
CA PHE A 473 -12.92 18.00 -25.74
C PHE A 473 -13.42 16.82 -26.60
N ARG A 474 -14.48 17.00 -27.36
CA ARG A 474 -14.98 16.00 -28.33
C ARG A 474 -13.96 15.75 -29.45
N LEU A 475 -13.34 16.81 -29.98
CA LEU A 475 -12.29 16.68 -30.99
C LEU A 475 -11.09 15.91 -30.46
N GLU A 476 -10.62 16.23 -29.27
CA GLU A 476 -9.54 15.53 -28.58
C GLU A 476 -9.85 14.04 -28.38
N ARG A 477 -11.04 13.71 -27.86
CA ARG A 477 -11.46 12.32 -27.66
C ARG A 477 -11.61 11.55 -28.97
N ASN A 478 -12.13 12.18 -30.02
CA ASN A 478 -12.26 11.55 -31.34
C ASN A 478 -10.88 11.21 -31.91
N TYR A 479 -9.92 12.12 -31.78
CA TYR A 479 -8.53 11.90 -32.19
C TYR A 479 -7.92 10.70 -31.43
N LEU A 480 -8.03 10.68 -30.09
CA LEU A 480 -7.54 9.57 -29.27
C LEU A 480 -8.24 8.25 -29.61
N GLY A 481 -9.53 8.27 -29.90
CA GLY A 481 -10.31 7.10 -30.30
C GLY A 481 -9.82 6.50 -31.63
N GLN A 482 -9.49 7.32 -32.60
CA GLN A 482 -8.95 6.90 -33.90
C GLN A 482 -7.56 6.25 -33.73
N ILE A 483 -6.66 6.88 -32.96
CA ILE A 483 -5.32 6.31 -32.69
C ILE A 483 -5.41 5.01 -31.88
N ALA A 484 -6.28 4.93 -30.88
CA ALA A 484 -6.43 3.73 -30.07
C ALA A 484 -6.92 2.50 -30.87
N GLN A 485 -7.57 2.71 -32.01
CA GLN A 485 -7.98 1.64 -32.94
C GLN A 485 -6.84 1.17 -33.83
N SER A 486 -5.93 2.07 -34.20
CA SER A 486 -4.84 1.79 -35.13
C SER A 486 -3.58 1.23 -34.44
N GLU A 487 -3.30 1.61 -33.21
CA GLU A 487 -2.09 1.22 -32.48
C GLU A 487 -2.37 0.44 -31.19
N GLN A 488 -2.03 -0.87 -31.20
CA GLN A 488 -2.20 -1.72 -30.02
C GLN A 488 -1.04 -1.64 -29.00
N LYS A 489 0.14 -1.18 -29.43
CA LYS A 489 1.38 -1.23 -28.64
C LYS A 489 1.32 -0.43 -27.34
N TYR A 490 0.67 0.73 -27.32
CA TYR A 490 0.62 1.65 -26.18
C TYR A 490 -0.79 1.87 -25.64
N ARG A 491 -1.64 0.87 -25.75
CA ARG A 491 -3.08 0.95 -25.40
C ARG A 491 -3.34 1.50 -23.99
N GLU A 492 -2.54 1.12 -23.01
CA GLU A 492 -2.69 1.62 -21.63
C GLU A 492 -2.41 3.12 -21.54
N GLY A 493 -1.41 3.62 -22.26
CA GLY A 493 -1.10 5.05 -22.33
C GLY A 493 -2.22 5.86 -22.96
N PHE A 494 -2.79 5.37 -24.06
CA PHE A 494 -3.93 6.02 -24.74
C PHE A 494 -5.17 6.06 -23.85
N LEU A 495 -5.48 4.95 -23.15
CA LEU A 495 -6.60 4.92 -22.20
C LEU A 495 -6.39 5.89 -21.04
N LYS A 496 -5.14 6.11 -20.63
CA LYS A 496 -4.82 7.11 -19.60
C LYS A 496 -5.07 8.52 -20.10
N LEU A 497 -4.60 8.88 -21.29
CA LEU A 497 -4.86 10.19 -21.91
C LEU A 497 -6.35 10.43 -22.13
N TYR A 498 -7.07 9.44 -22.66
CA TYR A 498 -8.52 9.53 -22.85
C TYR A 498 -9.27 9.81 -21.54
N ARG A 499 -8.87 9.15 -20.46
CA ARG A 499 -9.43 9.38 -19.13
C ARG A 499 -9.09 10.76 -18.58
N GLU A 500 -7.86 11.25 -18.81
CA GLU A 500 -7.45 12.61 -18.41
C GLU A 500 -8.28 13.67 -19.11
N THR A 501 -8.49 13.55 -20.44
CA THR A 501 -9.33 14.47 -21.22
C THR A 501 -10.80 14.42 -20.77
N LEU A 502 -11.35 13.23 -20.52
CA LEU A 502 -12.72 13.08 -20.02
C LEU A 502 -12.90 13.73 -18.63
N MET A 503 -11.92 13.56 -17.73
CA MET A 503 -11.96 14.21 -16.43
C MET A 503 -11.84 15.73 -16.51
N ALA A 504 -10.98 16.23 -17.38
CA ALA A 504 -10.87 17.67 -17.63
C ALA A 504 -12.21 18.25 -18.10
N GLU A 505 -12.90 17.56 -19.02
CA GLU A 505 -14.22 17.95 -19.50
C GLU A 505 -15.26 17.98 -18.35
N ILE A 506 -15.30 16.93 -17.53
CA ILE A 506 -16.24 16.84 -16.39
C ILE A 506 -15.97 17.96 -15.37
N LEU A 507 -14.71 18.23 -15.04
CA LEU A 507 -14.34 19.27 -14.07
C LEU A 507 -14.63 20.68 -14.62
N PHE A 508 -14.43 20.89 -15.91
CA PHE A 508 -14.62 22.20 -16.52
C PHE A 508 -16.09 22.52 -16.78
N LEU A 509 -16.88 21.52 -17.16
CA LEU A 509 -18.29 21.70 -17.55
C LEU A 509 -19.28 21.27 -16.48
N GLY A 510 -18.83 20.52 -15.48
CA GLY A 510 -19.66 19.96 -14.40
C GLY A 510 -19.88 20.91 -13.22
N THR A 511 -19.14 21.98 -13.10
CA THR A 511 -19.38 23.04 -12.10
C THR A 511 -20.48 23.95 -12.60
N LYS A 512 -21.74 23.58 -12.36
CA LYS A 512 -22.79 24.59 -12.28
C LYS A 512 -22.48 25.41 -11.02
N GLU A 513 -21.86 26.54 -11.19
CA GLU A 513 -21.93 27.61 -10.20
C GLU A 513 -23.37 28.12 -10.23
N ASP A 514 -24.16 27.74 -9.22
CA ASP A 514 -25.42 28.40 -8.88
C ASP A 514 -25.16 29.80 -8.36
#